data_c07b742b160ac6456eb7c37922cdef5b
#
_entry.id   c07b742b160ac6456eb7c37922cdef5b
#
_cell.length_a   1.000
_cell.length_b   1.000
_cell.length_c   1.000
_cell.angle_alpha   90.00
_cell.angle_beta   90.00
_cell.angle_gamma   90.00
#
_symmetry.space_group_name_H-M   'P 1'
#
loop_
_entity.id
_entity.type
_entity.pdbx_description
1 polymer ?
#
loop_
_entity_poly.entity_id
_entity_poly.type
_entity_poly.pdbx_seq_one_letter_code
_entity_poly.pdbx_strand_id
1 'polypeptide(L)'
;MSGADFTAGQGSDGVPELVLGGRWTLRAIATAGTDWRRRLRASARHPELRWNGLAIEALDSAGALLLWHAWGRRLPDNLLLQPEHHRI
;
A
#
# COMPACT_ATOMS: atom_id res chain seq x y z
N MET A 1 -14.81 -4.49 -10.16
CA MET A 1 -13.48 -4.89 -10.60
C MET A 1 -12.43 -4.30 -9.66
N SER A 2 -11.61 -5.13 -9.09
CA SER A 2 -10.67 -4.70 -8.07
C SER A 2 -9.25 -4.60 -8.62
N GLY A 3 -8.82 -3.39 -8.96
CA GLY A 3 -7.43 -3.10 -9.17
C GLY A 3 -6.78 -2.76 -7.84
N ALA A 4 -5.50 -2.38 -7.85
CA ALA A 4 -4.84 -1.86 -6.66
C ALA A 4 -5.39 -0.47 -6.34
N ASP A 5 -5.73 -0.25 -5.08
CA ASP A 5 -6.20 1.06 -4.66
C ASP A 5 -5.69 1.42 -3.26
N PHE A 6 -5.80 2.69 -2.92
CA PHE A 6 -5.51 3.16 -1.58
C PHE A 6 -6.37 4.37 -1.26
N THR A 7 -6.75 4.49 0.01
CA THR A 7 -7.63 5.57 0.48
C THR A 7 -7.05 6.15 1.77
N ALA A 8 -6.90 7.46 1.81
CA ALA A 8 -6.41 8.15 3.00
C ALA A 8 -7.58 8.44 3.94
N GLY A 9 -7.33 8.32 5.25
CA GLY A 9 -8.32 8.59 6.27
C GLY A 9 -7.69 8.60 7.64
N GLN A 10 -8.51 8.36 8.67
CA GLN A 10 -8.04 8.23 10.04
C GLN A 10 -8.62 6.96 10.65
N GLY A 11 -7.81 6.27 11.44
CA GLY A 11 -8.28 5.15 12.23
C GLY A 11 -9.16 5.62 13.39
N SER A 12 -9.77 4.67 14.11
CA SER A 12 -10.63 4.97 15.25
C SER A 12 -9.87 5.66 16.38
N ASP A 13 -8.56 5.52 16.40
CA ASP A 13 -7.68 6.15 17.39
C ASP A 13 -7.20 7.55 16.97
N GLY A 14 -7.68 8.06 15.83
CA GLY A 14 -7.29 9.37 15.31
C GLY A 14 -5.97 9.39 14.57
N VAL A 15 -5.28 8.27 14.46
CA VAL A 15 -4.01 8.19 13.74
C VAL A 15 -4.25 8.22 12.24
N PRO A 16 -3.51 9.04 11.47
CA PRO A 16 -3.64 9.02 10.01
C PRO A 16 -3.38 7.62 9.47
N GLU A 17 -4.22 7.19 8.53
CA GLU A 17 -4.14 5.83 8.00
C GLU A 17 -4.33 5.83 6.50
N LEU A 18 -3.52 5.05 5.81
CA LEU A 18 -3.69 4.77 4.39
C LEU A 18 -4.11 3.31 4.25
N VAL A 19 -5.34 3.12 3.78
CA VAL A 19 -5.89 1.78 3.60
C VAL A 19 -5.58 1.32 2.17
N LEU A 20 -4.85 0.21 2.08
CA LEU A 20 -4.52 -0.42 0.80
C LEU A 20 -5.51 -1.55 0.56
N GLY A 21 -6.13 -1.54 -0.60
CA GLY A 21 -7.09 -2.57 -0.94
C GLY A 21 -6.94 -3.05 -2.37
N GLY A 22 -7.72 -4.07 -2.73
CA GLY A 22 -7.74 -4.59 -4.07
C GLY A 22 -6.57 -5.52 -4.36
N ARG A 23 -6.20 -5.59 -5.62
CA ARG A 23 -5.18 -6.53 -6.11
C ARG A 23 -3.89 -5.79 -6.45
N TRP A 24 -2.87 -6.07 -5.67
CA TRP A 24 -1.54 -5.49 -5.84
C TRP A 24 -0.66 -6.46 -6.62
N THR A 25 -1.03 -6.69 -7.86
CA THR A 25 -0.35 -7.61 -8.77
C THR A 25 0.22 -6.83 -9.96
N LEU A 26 1.17 -7.44 -10.66
CA LEU A 26 1.81 -6.82 -11.82
C LEU A 26 0.77 -6.32 -12.82
N ARG A 27 -0.25 -7.13 -13.10
CA ARG A 27 -1.27 -6.77 -14.06
C ARG A 27 -2.06 -5.54 -13.64
N ALA A 28 -2.50 -5.51 -12.38
CA ALA A 28 -3.27 -4.39 -11.86
C ALA A 28 -2.44 -3.11 -11.79
N ILE A 29 -1.19 -3.23 -11.36
CA ILE A 29 -0.28 -2.10 -11.25
C ILE A 29 0.04 -1.50 -12.62
N ALA A 30 0.21 -2.35 -13.64
CA ALA A 30 0.52 -1.90 -14.98
C ALA A 30 -0.59 -1.03 -15.58
N THR A 31 -1.83 -1.22 -15.15
CA THR A 31 -2.97 -0.45 -15.63
C THR A 31 -3.28 0.79 -14.79
N ALA A 32 -2.61 0.96 -13.65
CA ALA A 32 -2.93 2.03 -12.71
C ALA A 32 -2.45 3.42 -13.14
N GLY A 33 -1.38 3.48 -13.94
CA GLY A 33 -0.87 4.74 -14.46
C GLY A 33 0.14 5.43 -13.55
N THR A 34 0.75 6.50 -14.08
CA THR A 34 1.85 7.21 -13.43
C THR A 34 1.38 8.07 -12.26
N ASP A 35 0.23 8.73 -12.41
CA ASP A 35 -0.29 9.61 -11.36
C ASP A 35 -0.61 8.83 -10.08
N TRP A 36 -1.13 7.64 -10.22
CA TRP A 36 -1.45 6.76 -9.09
C TRP A 36 -0.18 6.44 -8.29
N ARG A 37 0.91 6.09 -9.00
CA ARG A 37 2.19 5.79 -8.36
C ARG A 37 2.78 7.01 -7.67
N ARG A 38 2.65 8.18 -8.28
CA ARG A 38 3.14 9.44 -7.71
C ARG A 38 2.41 9.77 -6.41
N ARG A 39 1.08 9.60 -6.39
CA ARG A 39 0.29 9.83 -5.19
C ARG A 39 0.68 8.86 -4.06
N LEU A 40 0.96 7.61 -4.41
CA LEU A 40 1.39 6.63 -3.44
C LEU A 40 2.72 7.03 -2.79
N ARG A 41 3.68 7.46 -3.60
CA ARG A 41 4.97 7.94 -3.10
C ARG A 41 4.84 9.17 -2.22
N ALA A 42 3.96 10.08 -2.60
CA ALA A 42 3.71 11.28 -1.81
C ALA A 42 3.15 10.94 -0.44
N SER A 43 2.26 9.96 -0.37
CA SER A 43 1.71 9.49 0.89
C SER A 43 2.79 8.92 1.81
N ALA A 44 3.79 8.24 1.22
CA ALA A 44 4.86 7.61 1.99
C ALA A 44 5.79 8.59 2.68
N ARG A 45 5.68 9.89 2.39
CA ARG A 45 6.50 10.92 3.04
C ARG A 45 6.02 11.28 4.44
N HIS A 46 4.86 10.78 4.84
CA HIS A 46 4.31 11.05 6.17
C HIS A 46 4.74 9.94 7.14
N PRO A 47 5.70 10.20 8.04
CA PRO A 47 6.25 9.16 8.91
C PRO A 47 5.24 8.61 9.93
N GLU A 48 4.22 9.38 10.25
CA GLU A 48 3.20 8.98 11.22
C GLU A 48 2.07 8.17 10.59
N LEU A 49 2.08 8.02 9.28
CA LEU A 49 1.00 7.35 8.56
C LEU A 49 1.01 5.85 8.84
N ARG A 50 -0.16 5.33 9.22
CA ARG A 50 -0.34 3.89 9.37
C ARG A 50 -0.67 3.31 8.00
N TRP A 51 0.04 2.27 7.61
CA TRP A 51 -0.19 1.57 6.36
C TRP A 51 -1.01 0.31 6.64
N ASN A 52 -2.28 0.34 6.30
CA ASN A 52 -3.19 -0.78 6.55
C ASN A 52 -3.42 -1.56 5.26
N GLY A 53 -2.73 -2.68 5.15
CA GLY A 53 -2.83 -3.57 3.99
C GLY A 53 -3.69 -4.81 4.23
N LEU A 54 -4.51 -4.81 5.28
CA LEU A 54 -5.35 -5.97 5.60
C LEU A 54 -6.44 -6.21 4.56
N ALA A 55 -6.81 -5.19 3.80
CA ALA A 55 -7.82 -5.30 2.76
C ALA A 55 -7.24 -5.68 1.39
N ILE A 56 -5.93 -5.90 1.29
CA ILE A 56 -5.32 -6.36 0.05
C ILE A 56 -5.81 -7.78 -0.25
N GLU A 57 -6.42 -7.97 -1.42
CA GLU A 57 -6.96 -9.27 -1.82
C GLU A 57 -5.89 -10.18 -2.39
N ALA A 58 -4.92 -9.62 -3.12
CA ALA A 58 -3.83 -10.38 -3.71
C ALA A 58 -2.58 -9.51 -3.78
N LEU A 59 -1.44 -10.10 -3.48
CA LEU A 59 -0.16 -9.41 -3.50
C LEU A 59 0.88 -10.34 -4.13
N ASP A 60 1.54 -9.89 -5.19
CA ASP A 60 2.64 -10.62 -5.79
C ASP A 60 3.96 -9.87 -5.62
N SER A 61 5.04 -10.41 -6.17
CA SER A 61 6.37 -9.80 -6.05
C SER A 61 6.42 -8.39 -6.62
N ALA A 62 5.67 -8.13 -7.70
CA ALA A 62 5.64 -6.80 -8.32
C ALA A 62 4.94 -5.80 -7.41
N GLY A 63 3.83 -6.19 -6.78
CA GLY A 63 3.10 -5.34 -5.83
C GLY A 63 3.94 -5.04 -4.60
N ALA A 64 4.59 -6.08 -4.06
CA ALA A 64 5.48 -5.92 -2.91
C ALA A 64 6.63 -5.00 -3.22
N LEU A 65 7.23 -5.14 -4.40
CA LEU A 65 8.35 -4.30 -4.82
C LEU A 65 7.93 -2.84 -4.98
N LEU A 66 6.74 -2.60 -5.53
CA LEU A 66 6.21 -1.26 -5.68
C LEU A 66 6.05 -0.58 -4.31
N LEU A 67 5.48 -1.27 -3.35
CA LEU A 67 5.33 -0.75 -2.00
C LEU A 67 6.69 -0.50 -1.35
N TRP A 68 7.62 -1.44 -1.52
CA TRP A 68 8.98 -1.31 -0.99
C TRP A 68 9.66 -0.04 -1.49
N HIS A 69 9.56 0.22 -2.80
CA HIS A 69 10.12 1.44 -3.38
C HIS A 69 9.38 2.70 -2.93
N ALA A 70 8.06 2.62 -2.78
CA ALA A 70 7.28 3.75 -2.28
C ALA A 70 7.69 4.12 -0.86
N TRP A 71 8.05 3.13 -0.04
CA TRP A 71 8.50 3.33 1.34
C TRP A 71 9.98 3.72 1.44
N GLY A 72 10.66 3.92 0.32
CA GLY A 72 12.07 4.27 0.32
C GLY A 72 12.98 3.15 0.78
N ARG A 73 12.61 1.91 0.50
CA ARG A 73 13.34 0.69 0.86
C ARG A 73 13.41 0.47 2.37
N ARG A 74 12.40 0.91 3.08
CA ARG A 74 12.27 0.70 4.53
C ARG A 74 10.84 0.31 4.85
N LEU A 75 10.67 -0.62 5.78
CA LEU A 75 9.33 -0.97 6.23
C LEU A 75 8.80 0.13 7.14
N PRO A 76 7.54 0.57 6.95
CA PRO A 76 6.94 1.53 7.87
C PRO A 76 6.81 0.93 9.27
N ASP A 77 6.97 1.74 10.30
CA ASP A 77 6.82 1.29 11.68
C ASP A 77 5.39 0.84 11.97
N ASN A 78 4.41 1.48 11.33
CA ASN A 78 2.98 1.19 11.53
C ASN A 78 2.41 0.46 10.32
N LEU A 79 2.91 -0.73 10.04
CA LEU A 79 2.47 -1.53 8.90
C LEU A 79 1.60 -2.69 9.36
N LEU A 80 0.40 -2.79 8.80
CA LEU A 80 -0.52 -3.90 9.04
C LEU A 80 -0.67 -4.69 7.74
N LEU A 81 -0.34 -5.98 7.78
CA LEU A 81 -0.48 -6.88 6.64
C LEU A 81 -1.06 -8.20 7.10
N GLN A 82 -1.74 -8.89 6.19
CA GLN A 82 -2.14 -10.27 6.43
C GLN A 82 -0.88 -11.15 6.54
N PRO A 83 -0.90 -12.18 7.41
CA PRO A 83 0.31 -13.01 7.63
C PRO A 83 0.92 -13.57 6.35
N GLU A 84 0.12 -14.00 5.40
CA GLU A 84 0.62 -14.55 4.13
C GLU A 84 1.35 -13.51 3.28
N HIS A 85 1.09 -12.23 3.48
CA HIS A 85 1.73 -11.16 2.71
C HIS A 85 3.09 -10.74 3.27
N HIS A 86 3.40 -11.12 4.49
CA HIS A 86 4.71 -10.83 5.09
C HIS A 86 5.86 -11.61 4.43
N ARG A 87 5.54 -12.63 3.66
CA ARG A 87 6.55 -13.51 3.05
C ARG A 87 7.04 -13.04 1.69
N ILE A 88 6.48 -11.98 1.19
CA ILE A 88 6.85 -11.49 -0.15
C ILE A 88 7.86 -10.32 -0.10
#